data_7d0e72860db842dafcad777eea17ba1f
#
_entry.id   7d0e72860db842dafcad777eea17ba1f
#
_cell.length_a   1.000
_cell.length_b   1.000
_cell.length_c   1.000
_cell.angle_alpha   90.00
_cell.angle_beta   90.00
_cell.angle_gamma   90.00
#
_symmetry.space_group_name_H-M   'P 1'
#
loop_
_entity.id
_entity.type
_entity.pdbx_description
1 polymer ?
#
loop_
_entity_poly.entity_id
_entity_poly.type
_entity_poly.pdbx_seq_one_letter_code
_entity_poly.pdbx_strand_id
1 'polypeptide(L)'
;DRVGTPFIFGLFRPRIYLPSDTSEGDAALILTHERTHIARLDHIWKPLGFLLLSLYWFNPILWVAYIMLCRDIEIACDEKVLRLMGPEIKKLYSDALINCSVTRTMTAACPLAFGETGVKERVRRVLNYKKPAFWIIITALIVCVAASVCLLTDQSGVALDRVEGKSLRGLY
;
A
#
# COMPACT_ATOMS: atom_id res chain seq x y z
N ASP A 1 -23.95 19.41 8.83
CA ASP A 1 -23.16 18.18 8.97
C ASP A 1 -21.70 18.50 8.76
N ARG A 2 -20.89 18.43 9.84
CA ARG A 2 -19.47 18.76 9.75
C ARG A 2 -18.67 17.49 9.50
N VAL A 3 -18.28 17.33 8.25
CA VAL A 3 -17.27 16.34 7.87
C VAL A 3 -15.91 16.84 8.36
N GLY A 4 -15.29 16.19 9.35
CA GLY A 4 -14.03 16.65 9.93
C GLY A 4 -12.78 16.24 9.15
N THR A 5 -12.89 15.24 8.25
CA THR A 5 -11.77 14.73 7.45
C THR A 5 -12.22 14.34 6.05
N PRO A 6 -11.38 14.48 5.02
CA PRO A 6 -11.67 13.97 3.70
C PRO A 6 -11.88 12.46 3.75
N PHE A 7 -12.85 11.94 3.01
CA PHE A 7 -13.05 10.51 2.87
C PHE A 7 -13.73 10.13 1.55
N ILE A 8 -13.53 8.88 1.13
CA ILE A 8 -14.19 8.28 -0.02
C ILE A 8 -15.32 7.39 0.49
N PHE A 9 -16.51 7.56 -0.07
CA PHE A 9 -17.66 6.73 0.23
C PHE A 9 -18.25 6.10 -1.04
N GLY A 10 -18.55 4.81 -0.97
CA GLY A 10 -19.13 4.02 -2.05
C GLY A 10 -18.18 3.02 -2.68
N LEU A 11 -18.63 1.76 -2.82
CA LEU A 11 -17.83 0.68 -3.41
C LEU A 11 -17.88 0.71 -4.95
N PHE A 12 -19.06 0.84 -5.54
CA PHE A 12 -19.26 0.80 -7.00
C PHE A 12 -19.23 2.19 -7.65
N ARG A 13 -19.61 3.23 -6.88
CA ARG A 13 -19.63 4.63 -7.32
C ARG A 13 -18.98 5.49 -6.25
N PRO A 14 -17.66 5.46 -6.13
CA PRO A 14 -16.96 6.20 -5.09
C PRO A 14 -17.17 7.71 -5.27
N ARG A 15 -17.51 8.38 -4.16
CA ARG A 15 -17.63 9.84 -4.08
C ARG A 15 -16.66 10.35 -3.03
N ILE A 16 -16.02 11.48 -3.33
CA ILE A 16 -15.10 12.15 -2.42
C ILE A 16 -15.89 13.21 -1.65
N TYR A 17 -15.78 13.19 -0.34
CA TYR A 17 -16.33 14.20 0.57
C TYR A 17 -15.19 14.98 1.19
N LEU A 18 -15.27 16.31 1.09
CA LEU A 18 -14.29 17.23 1.67
C LEU A 18 -14.93 18.03 2.80
N PRO A 19 -14.17 18.40 3.85
CA PRO A 19 -14.60 19.38 4.83
C PRO A 19 -14.87 20.73 4.18
N SER A 20 -15.90 21.43 4.66
CA SER A 20 -16.30 22.74 4.13
C SER A 20 -15.33 23.88 4.47
N ASP A 21 -14.48 23.67 5.47
CA ASP A 21 -13.46 24.60 5.95
C ASP A 21 -12.07 24.39 5.34
N THR A 22 -11.97 23.51 4.32
CA THR A 22 -10.70 23.26 3.61
C THR A 22 -10.33 24.45 2.73
N SER A 23 -9.09 24.94 2.86
CA SER A 23 -8.59 26.02 1.98
C SER A 23 -8.57 25.55 0.50
N GLU A 24 -8.76 26.48 -0.44
CA GLU A 24 -8.77 26.13 -1.88
C GLU A 24 -7.45 25.48 -2.33
N GLY A 25 -6.32 25.92 -1.79
CA GLY A 25 -5.00 25.35 -2.08
C GLY A 25 -4.87 23.91 -1.58
N ASP A 26 -5.28 23.66 -0.35
CA ASP A 26 -5.25 22.32 0.24
C ASP A 26 -6.28 21.39 -0.43
N ALA A 27 -7.44 21.91 -0.81
CA ALA A 27 -8.49 21.16 -1.48
C ALA A 27 -8.01 20.51 -2.78
N ALA A 28 -7.23 21.21 -3.60
CA ALA A 28 -6.68 20.67 -4.84
C ALA A 28 -5.72 19.48 -4.58
N LEU A 29 -4.87 19.60 -3.55
CA LEU A 29 -3.92 18.55 -3.15
C LEU A 29 -4.64 17.34 -2.60
N ILE A 30 -5.59 17.55 -1.70
CA ILE A 30 -6.41 16.51 -1.09
C ILE A 30 -7.25 15.78 -2.16
N LEU A 31 -7.90 16.52 -3.06
CA LEU A 31 -8.66 15.91 -4.15
C LEU A 31 -7.79 15.05 -5.06
N THR A 32 -6.57 15.48 -5.35
CA THR A 32 -5.62 14.71 -6.16
C THR A 32 -5.23 13.43 -5.43
N HIS A 33 -5.03 13.49 -4.11
CA HIS A 33 -4.74 12.33 -3.28
C HIS A 33 -5.93 11.34 -3.27
N GLU A 34 -7.13 11.79 -2.97
CA GLU A 34 -8.33 10.95 -2.92
C GLU A 34 -8.68 10.34 -4.31
N ARG A 35 -8.53 11.11 -5.38
CA ARG A 35 -8.68 10.59 -6.76
C ARG A 35 -7.65 9.51 -7.08
N THR A 36 -6.45 9.62 -6.53
CA THR A 36 -5.42 8.60 -6.71
C THR A 36 -5.82 7.29 -6.02
N HIS A 37 -6.41 7.34 -4.83
CA HIS A 37 -6.98 6.16 -4.17
C HIS A 37 -8.08 5.50 -5.00
N ILE A 38 -8.98 6.28 -5.60
CA ILE A 38 -10.02 5.76 -6.48
C ILE A 38 -9.42 5.09 -7.72
N ALA A 39 -8.48 5.76 -8.38
CA ALA A 39 -7.83 5.24 -9.60
C ALA A 39 -7.03 3.95 -9.37
N ARG A 40 -6.56 3.72 -8.14
CA ARG A 40 -5.85 2.51 -7.71
C ARG A 40 -6.79 1.42 -7.16
N LEU A 41 -8.08 1.70 -7.05
CA LEU A 41 -9.08 0.83 -6.43
C LEU A 41 -8.79 0.51 -4.96
N ASP A 42 -8.13 1.42 -4.24
CA ASP A 42 -7.77 1.23 -2.83
C ASP A 42 -9.02 1.08 -1.93
N HIS A 43 -10.15 1.68 -2.33
CA HIS A 43 -11.46 1.53 -1.69
C HIS A 43 -12.05 0.11 -1.83
N ILE A 44 -11.49 -0.74 -2.68
CA ILE A 44 -11.81 -2.16 -2.81
C ILE A 44 -10.79 -3.00 -2.07
N TRP A 45 -9.49 -2.74 -2.27
CA TRP A 45 -8.41 -3.53 -1.68
C TRP A 45 -8.37 -3.45 -0.16
N LYS A 46 -8.61 -2.26 0.44
CA LYS A 46 -8.64 -2.12 1.91
C LYS A 46 -9.76 -2.95 2.56
N PRO A 47 -11.04 -2.87 2.13
CA PRO A 47 -12.10 -3.75 2.66
C PRO A 47 -11.86 -5.23 2.41
N LEU A 48 -11.32 -5.61 1.26
CA LEU A 48 -11.00 -7.00 0.96
C LEU A 48 -9.92 -7.55 1.91
N GLY A 49 -8.85 -6.77 2.14
CA GLY A 49 -7.83 -7.11 3.12
C GLY A 49 -8.38 -7.21 4.54
N PHE A 50 -9.32 -6.33 4.92
CA PHE A 50 -9.99 -6.38 6.21
C PHE A 50 -10.91 -7.60 6.34
N LEU A 51 -11.61 -7.99 5.27
CA LEU A 51 -12.42 -9.20 5.23
C LEU A 51 -11.55 -10.45 5.46
N LEU A 52 -10.40 -10.52 4.78
CA LEU A 52 -9.43 -11.60 4.96
C LEU A 52 -8.90 -11.65 6.40
N LEU A 53 -8.55 -10.49 6.97
CA LEU A 53 -8.14 -10.38 8.37
C LEU A 53 -9.25 -10.85 9.33
N SER A 54 -10.51 -10.54 9.02
CA SER A 54 -11.66 -10.95 9.85
C SER A 54 -11.87 -12.47 9.84
N LEU A 55 -11.62 -13.13 8.70
CA LEU A 55 -11.69 -14.60 8.58
C LEU A 55 -10.57 -15.29 9.37
N TYR A 56 -9.37 -14.70 9.37
CA TYR A 56 -8.18 -15.24 10.01
C TYR A 56 -7.72 -14.40 11.19
N TRP A 57 -8.66 -13.82 11.94
CA TRP A 57 -8.42 -12.89 13.05
C TRP A 57 -7.45 -13.39 14.11
N PHE A 58 -7.36 -14.72 14.28
CA PHE A 58 -6.48 -15.38 15.25
C PHE A 58 -5.01 -15.45 14.80
N ASN A 59 -4.70 -15.10 13.55
CA ASN A 59 -3.34 -15.15 13.02
C ASN A 59 -2.64 -13.78 13.15
N PRO A 60 -1.64 -13.61 14.03
CA PRO A 60 -0.97 -12.33 14.24
C PRO A 60 -0.20 -11.84 13.02
N ILE A 61 0.25 -12.75 12.14
CA ILE A 61 0.97 -12.39 10.92
C ILE A 61 0.06 -11.60 9.97
N LEU A 62 -1.23 -11.97 9.87
CA LEU A 62 -2.18 -11.25 9.03
C LEU A 62 -2.51 -9.86 9.55
N TRP A 63 -2.47 -9.64 10.86
CA TRP A 63 -2.58 -8.30 11.44
C TRP A 63 -1.43 -7.41 10.99
N VAL A 64 -0.20 -7.91 11.09
CA VAL A 64 1.00 -7.19 10.62
C VAL A 64 0.91 -6.93 9.10
N ALA A 65 0.56 -7.94 8.32
CA ALA A 65 0.42 -7.84 6.87
C ALA A 65 -0.64 -6.79 6.47
N TYR A 66 -1.79 -6.74 7.15
CA TYR A 66 -2.83 -5.75 6.88
C TYR A 66 -2.39 -4.32 7.23
N ILE A 67 -1.69 -4.14 8.35
CA ILE A 67 -1.12 -2.84 8.74
C ILE A 67 -0.12 -2.36 7.69
N MET A 68 0.77 -3.25 7.23
CA MET A 68 1.75 -2.96 6.18
C MET A 68 1.05 -2.63 4.85
N LEU A 69 0.02 -3.38 4.47
CA LEU A 69 -0.78 -3.11 3.28
C LEU A 69 -1.38 -1.70 3.31
N CYS A 70 -2.03 -1.33 4.41
CA CYS A 70 -2.61 0.01 4.56
C CYS A 70 -1.55 1.10 4.44
N ARG A 71 -0.38 0.90 5.05
CA ARG A 71 0.74 1.82 4.99
C ARG A 71 1.31 1.95 3.56
N ASP A 72 1.51 0.85 2.87
CA ASP A 72 2.04 0.84 1.51
C ASP A 72 1.08 1.49 0.51
N ILE A 73 -0.22 1.32 0.70
CA ILE A 73 -1.25 2.02 -0.07
C ILE A 73 -1.08 3.55 0.07
N GLU A 74 -0.95 4.06 1.31
CA GLU A 74 -0.77 5.51 1.54
C GLU A 74 0.53 6.02 0.90
N ILE A 75 1.64 5.32 1.08
CA ILE A 75 2.94 5.69 0.51
C ILE A 75 2.88 5.74 -1.02
N ALA A 76 2.30 4.73 -1.64
CA ALA A 76 2.18 4.65 -3.09
C ALA A 76 1.22 5.73 -3.64
N CYS A 77 0.22 6.15 -2.86
CA CYS A 77 -0.64 7.27 -3.20
C CYS A 77 0.13 8.59 -3.15
N ASP A 78 0.88 8.84 -2.08
CA ASP A 78 1.73 10.03 -1.93
C ASP A 78 2.75 10.14 -3.08
N GLU A 79 3.42 9.04 -3.43
CA GLU A 79 4.34 9.03 -4.57
C GLU A 79 3.65 9.38 -5.90
N LYS A 80 2.44 8.89 -6.11
CA LYS A 80 1.68 9.17 -7.33
C LYS A 80 1.30 10.65 -7.40
N VAL A 81 0.89 11.25 -6.30
CA VAL A 81 0.60 12.70 -6.22
C VAL A 81 1.84 13.51 -6.59
N LEU A 82 3.00 13.19 -6.01
CA LEU A 82 4.27 13.86 -6.31
C LEU A 82 4.71 13.70 -7.77
N ARG A 83 4.39 12.55 -8.39
CA ARG A 83 4.66 12.35 -9.83
C ARG A 83 3.76 13.20 -10.71
N LEU A 84 2.49 13.37 -10.32
CA LEU A 84 1.51 14.11 -11.11
C LEU A 84 1.69 15.63 -11.01
N MET A 85 1.97 16.11 -9.80
CA MET A 85 2.02 17.55 -9.50
C MET A 85 3.44 18.14 -9.51
N GLY A 86 4.46 17.28 -9.56
CA GLY A 86 5.87 17.70 -9.56
C GLY A 86 6.51 17.73 -8.17
N PRO A 87 7.85 17.73 -8.10
CA PRO A 87 8.58 17.69 -6.84
C PRO A 87 8.56 19.03 -6.07
N GLU A 88 8.17 20.13 -6.71
CA GLU A 88 8.14 21.48 -6.11
C GLU A 88 7.09 21.58 -5.01
N ILE A 89 6.02 20.80 -5.12
CA ILE A 89 4.91 20.83 -4.14
C ILE A 89 5.20 20.09 -2.84
N LYS A 90 6.35 19.43 -2.68
CA LYS A 90 6.66 18.58 -1.52
C LYS A 90 6.38 19.24 -0.19
N LYS A 91 6.80 20.50 -0.03
CA LYS A 91 6.59 21.26 1.21
C LYS A 91 5.11 21.54 1.43
N LEU A 92 4.43 22.10 0.43
CA LEU A 92 3.01 22.41 0.49
C LEU A 92 2.16 21.15 0.75
N TYR A 93 2.49 20.04 0.08
CA TYR A 93 1.82 18.76 0.27
C TYR A 93 2.07 18.18 1.67
N SER A 94 3.29 18.31 2.21
CA SER A 94 3.60 17.89 3.58
C SER A 94 2.81 18.69 4.61
N ASP A 95 2.67 20.00 4.43
CA ASP A 95 1.87 20.85 5.30
C ASP A 95 0.38 20.47 5.25
N ALA A 96 -0.17 20.22 4.05
CA ALA A 96 -1.54 19.74 3.88
C ALA A 96 -1.76 18.37 4.57
N LEU A 97 -0.81 17.43 4.48
CA LEU A 97 -0.87 16.15 5.18
C LEU A 97 -0.90 16.30 6.70
N ILE A 98 -0.10 17.23 7.24
CA ILE A 98 -0.07 17.53 8.68
C ILE A 98 -1.42 18.12 9.11
N ASN A 99 -1.92 19.13 8.39
CA ASN A 99 -3.19 19.78 8.69
C ASN A 99 -4.36 18.76 8.71
N CYS A 100 -4.43 17.88 7.70
CA CYS A 100 -5.43 16.82 7.66
C CYS A 100 -5.28 15.82 8.82
N SER A 101 -4.05 15.57 9.30
CA SER A 101 -3.83 14.60 10.38
C SER A 101 -4.27 15.14 11.75
N VAL A 102 -4.07 16.41 12.01
CA VAL A 102 -4.50 17.07 13.27
C VAL A 102 -6.02 16.97 13.43
N THR A 103 -6.77 17.14 12.34
CA THR A 103 -8.22 17.01 12.35
C THR A 103 -8.68 15.54 12.50
N ARG A 104 -7.88 14.59 12.00
CA ARG A 104 -8.20 13.14 12.02
C ARG A 104 -8.07 12.52 13.41
N THR A 105 -7.21 13.00 14.28
CA THR A 105 -7.04 12.48 15.65
C THR A 105 -8.30 12.64 16.50
N MET A 106 -9.17 13.59 16.17
CA MET A 106 -10.43 13.82 16.89
C MET A 106 -11.57 12.86 16.48
N THR A 107 -11.47 12.20 15.32
CA THR A 107 -12.60 11.45 14.72
C THR A 107 -12.32 9.96 14.48
N ALA A 108 -11.10 9.48 14.69
CA ALA A 108 -10.74 8.10 14.38
C ALA A 108 -11.17 7.13 15.49
N ALA A 109 -12.39 6.66 15.43
CA ALA A 109 -12.89 5.47 16.12
C ALA A 109 -12.37 4.16 15.48
N CYS A 110 -11.18 4.17 14.88
CA CYS A 110 -10.55 2.95 14.39
C CYS A 110 -9.58 2.44 15.46
N PRO A 111 -9.77 1.22 16.02
CA PRO A 111 -8.91 0.67 17.09
C PRO A 111 -7.45 0.45 16.66
N LEU A 112 -7.12 0.63 15.41
CA LEU A 112 -5.77 0.55 14.84
C LEU A 112 -5.18 1.97 14.64
N ALA A 113 -5.30 2.83 15.65
CA ALA A 113 -4.74 4.18 15.67
C ALA A 113 -3.18 4.17 15.73
N PHE A 114 -2.55 3.60 14.72
CA PHE A 114 -1.14 3.87 14.40
C PHE A 114 -0.99 5.19 13.62
N GLY A 115 -1.96 6.11 13.79
CA GLY A 115 -2.09 7.31 12.96
C GLY A 115 -0.93 8.30 13.08
N GLU A 116 -0.39 8.52 14.28
CA GLU A 116 0.67 9.54 14.46
C GLU A 116 2.02 9.10 13.88
N THR A 117 2.41 7.84 14.03
CA THR A 117 3.65 7.33 13.45
C THR A 117 3.58 7.26 11.94
N GLY A 118 2.39 7.00 11.38
CA GLY A 118 2.16 6.95 9.94
C GLY A 118 2.35 8.29 9.25
N VAL A 119 1.81 9.39 9.79
CA VAL A 119 1.91 10.72 9.18
C VAL A 119 3.34 11.24 9.18
N LYS A 120 4.05 11.14 10.30
CA LYS A 120 5.46 11.55 10.39
C LYS A 120 6.33 10.84 9.35
N GLU A 121 6.10 9.54 9.15
CA GLU A 121 6.82 8.78 8.15
C GLU A 121 6.43 9.16 6.72
N ARG A 122 5.14 9.39 6.45
CA ARG A 122 4.67 9.87 5.13
C ARG A 122 5.33 11.21 4.78
N VAL A 123 5.28 12.20 5.69
CA VAL A 123 5.94 13.51 5.52
C VAL A 123 7.44 13.36 5.25
N ARG A 124 8.13 12.53 6.04
CA ARG A 124 9.56 12.27 5.82
C ARG A 124 9.84 11.67 4.45
N ARG A 125 9.00 10.74 3.97
CA ARG A 125 9.14 10.12 2.65
C ARG A 125 8.82 11.10 1.52
N VAL A 126 7.79 11.92 1.67
CA VAL A 126 7.44 12.98 0.71
C VAL A 126 8.60 13.96 0.54
N LEU A 127 9.18 14.45 1.64
CA LEU A 127 10.31 15.39 1.59
C LEU A 127 11.55 14.77 0.95
N ASN A 128 11.82 13.49 1.24
CA ASN A 128 12.98 12.76 0.71
C ASN A 128 12.69 12.03 -0.61
N TYR A 129 11.52 12.26 -1.21
CA TYR A 129 11.14 11.57 -2.44
C TYR A 129 12.16 11.80 -3.55
N LYS A 130 12.66 10.68 -4.10
CA LYS A 130 13.48 10.62 -5.31
C LYS A 130 12.78 9.72 -6.31
N LYS A 131 12.73 10.12 -7.58
CA LYS A 131 12.15 9.26 -8.61
C LYS A 131 12.91 7.93 -8.62
N PRO A 132 12.21 6.78 -8.54
CA PRO A 132 12.87 5.48 -8.59
C PRO A 132 13.63 5.33 -9.91
N ALA A 133 14.87 4.86 -9.82
CA ALA A 133 15.65 4.58 -11.02
C ALA A 133 15.04 3.35 -11.72
N PHE A 134 14.75 3.47 -13.01
CA PHE A 134 14.16 2.41 -13.83
C PHE A 134 14.91 1.08 -13.73
N TRP A 135 16.24 1.14 -13.60
CA TRP A 135 17.11 -0.02 -13.45
C TRP A 135 16.82 -0.87 -12.22
N ILE A 136 16.37 -0.28 -11.10
CA ILE A 136 16.05 -1.02 -9.86
C ILE A 136 14.85 -1.94 -10.10
N ILE A 137 13.87 -1.50 -10.87
CA ILE A 137 12.69 -2.30 -11.20
C ILE A 137 13.07 -3.48 -12.09
N ILE A 138 13.92 -3.25 -13.10
CA ILE A 138 14.39 -4.30 -14.01
C ILE A 138 15.22 -5.34 -13.25
N THR A 139 16.18 -4.92 -12.43
CA THR A 139 17.00 -5.86 -11.66
C THR A 139 16.16 -6.67 -10.68
N ALA A 140 15.18 -6.07 -9.99
CA ALA A 140 14.27 -6.79 -9.11
C ALA A 140 13.44 -7.84 -9.87
N LEU A 141 12.93 -7.49 -11.07
CA LEU A 141 12.19 -8.42 -11.93
C LEU A 141 13.06 -9.61 -12.35
N ILE A 142 14.29 -9.36 -12.80
CA ILE A 142 15.24 -10.41 -13.20
C ILE A 142 15.52 -11.34 -12.03
N VAL A 143 15.77 -10.81 -10.84
CA VAL A 143 16.03 -11.61 -9.64
C VAL A 143 14.81 -12.46 -9.27
N CYS A 144 13.60 -11.91 -9.33
CA CYS A 144 12.37 -12.67 -9.07
C CYS A 144 12.16 -13.81 -10.06
N VAL A 145 12.39 -13.56 -11.36
CA VAL A 145 12.27 -14.60 -12.40
C VAL A 145 13.32 -15.68 -12.20
N ALA A 146 14.58 -15.31 -11.96
CA ALA A 146 15.66 -16.25 -11.72
C ALA A 146 15.39 -17.12 -10.47
N ALA A 147 14.94 -16.52 -9.37
CA ALA A 147 14.56 -17.26 -8.17
C ALA A 147 13.42 -18.23 -8.42
N SER A 148 12.39 -17.81 -9.18
CA SER A 148 11.25 -18.67 -9.54
C SER A 148 11.69 -19.86 -10.40
N VAL A 149 12.56 -19.64 -11.37
CA VAL A 149 13.11 -20.71 -12.22
C VAL A 149 13.95 -21.70 -11.38
N CYS A 150 14.82 -21.19 -10.51
CA CYS A 150 15.61 -22.05 -9.62
C CYS A 150 14.74 -22.94 -8.74
N LEU A 151 13.71 -22.36 -8.11
CA LEU A 151 12.80 -23.12 -7.24
C LEU A 151 11.96 -24.18 -8.00
N LEU A 152 11.59 -23.90 -9.24
CA LEU A 152 10.85 -24.85 -10.07
C LEU A 152 11.76 -25.97 -10.61
N THR A 153 13.05 -25.67 -10.85
CA THR A 153 14.00 -26.65 -11.41
C THR A 153 14.51 -27.60 -10.33
N ASP A 154 14.65 -27.18 -9.08
CA ASP A 154 15.15 -27.99 -7.97
C ASP A 154 14.18 -29.18 -7.64
N GLN A 155 12.88 -28.99 -7.81
CA GLN A 155 11.90 -30.09 -7.62
C GLN A 155 12.01 -31.20 -8.67
N SER A 156 12.60 -30.95 -9.83
CA SER A 156 12.72 -31.95 -10.91
C SER A 156 13.84 -32.96 -10.63
N GLY A 157 14.90 -32.59 -9.93
CA GLY A 157 16.03 -33.46 -9.59
C GLY A 157 15.67 -34.55 -8.57
N VAL A 158 14.86 -34.21 -7.57
CA VAL A 158 14.47 -35.15 -6.51
C VAL A 158 13.53 -36.27 -7.00
N ALA A 159 12.73 -35.99 -8.03
CA ALA A 159 11.81 -36.98 -8.60
C ALA A 159 12.53 -38.03 -9.44
N LEU A 160 13.55 -37.65 -10.19
CA LEU A 160 14.33 -38.58 -11.05
C LEU A 160 15.19 -39.54 -10.22
N ASP A 161 15.87 -39.07 -9.18
CA ASP A 161 16.66 -39.89 -8.27
C ASP A 161 15.82 -40.95 -7.53
N ARG A 162 14.55 -40.59 -7.23
CA ARG A 162 13.63 -41.54 -6.55
C ARG A 162 13.15 -42.66 -7.47
N VAL A 163 13.02 -42.42 -8.77
CA VAL A 163 12.60 -43.41 -9.77
C VAL A 163 13.75 -44.34 -10.07
N GLU A 164 14.97 -43.82 -10.21
CA GLU A 164 16.17 -44.61 -10.52
C GLU A 164 16.62 -45.52 -9.35
N GLY A 165 16.55 -44.99 -8.12
CA GLY A 165 16.83 -45.75 -6.89
C GLY A 165 15.80 -46.89 -6.62
N LYS A 166 14.60 -46.79 -7.16
CA LYS A 166 13.59 -47.87 -7.06
C LYS A 166 13.79 -48.96 -8.11
N SER A 167 14.31 -48.61 -9.29
CA SER A 167 14.57 -49.57 -10.38
C SER A 167 15.71 -50.54 -10.02
N LEU A 168 16.73 -50.06 -9.30
CA LEU A 168 17.90 -50.88 -8.92
C LEU A 168 17.63 -51.84 -7.74
N ARG A 169 16.61 -51.59 -6.91
CA ARG A 169 16.24 -52.49 -5.79
C ARG A 169 15.32 -53.67 -6.16
N GLY A 170 14.82 -53.67 -7.37
CA GLY A 170 13.95 -54.78 -7.87
C GLY A 170 14.70 -55.88 -8.62
N LEU A 171 16.07 -55.82 -8.68
CA LEU A 171 16.89 -56.74 -9.45
C LEU A 171 17.75 -57.70 -8.59
N TYR A 172 17.50 -57.72 -7.25
CA TYR A 172 18.15 -58.70 -6.35
C TYR A 172 17.12 -59.52 -5.60
#